data_4a945e0ed80468a16cd47f384889d6a4
#
_entry.id   4a945e0ed80468a16cd47f384889d6a4
#
_cell.length_a   1.000
_cell.length_b   1.000
_cell.length_c   1.000
_cell.angle_alpha   90.00
_cell.angle_beta   90.00
_cell.angle_gamma   90.00
#
_symmetry.space_group_name_H-M   'P 1'
#
loop_
_entity.id
_entity.type
_entity.pdbx_description
1 polymer ?
#
loop_
_entity_poly.entity_id
_entity_poly.type
_entity_poly.pdbx_seq_one_letter_code
_entity_poly.pdbx_strand_id
1 'polypeptide(L)'
;MIVLGIDPGFGRIGYGVIQFVKNKYHVLEYGCITTKTNSYFPTRLIKIEKDLEEIISRYSIDAASIEELYFNTNSKTAIKVAEARGVILNTLAKSSIDIFEYTPLQAKLAIVGYGRADKIQVKNMVKQFLGLEKMPKLDDTTDALAIAICHTHNCRFNQFVKVK
;
A
#
# COMPACT_ATOMS: atom_id res chain seq x y z
N MET A 1 6.26 6.48 14.31
CA MET A 1 5.45 5.40 13.70
C MET A 1 5.98 5.13 12.31
N ILE A 2 6.29 3.88 11.98
CA ILE A 2 6.70 3.42 10.65
C ILE A 2 5.53 2.64 10.04
N VAL A 3 5.07 3.06 8.87
CA VAL A 3 3.92 2.48 8.19
C VAL A 3 4.35 1.92 6.84
N LEU A 4 3.93 0.69 6.56
CA LEU A 4 4.03 0.04 5.27
C LEU A 4 2.69 0.18 4.54
N GLY A 5 2.63 0.98 3.49
CA GLY A 5 1.49 1.05 2.58
C GLY A 5 1.62 0.06 1.44
N ILE A 6 0.51 -0.57 1.06
CA ILE A 6 0.47 -1.60 0.01
C ILE A 6 -0.73 -1.34 -0.91
N ASP A 7 -0.46 -1.28 -2.21
CA ASP A 7 -1.47 -1.37 -3.27
C ASP A 7 -1.42 -2.79 -3.85
N PRO A 8 -2.44 -3.65 -3.54
CA PRO A 8 -2.38 -5.07 -3.83
C PRO A 8 -2.67 -5.39 -5.30
N GLY A 9 -1.82 -6.19 -5.90
CA GLY A 9 -1.98 -6.76 -7.23
C GLY A 9 -1.32 -8.14 -7.31
N PHE A 10 -1.40 -8.81 -8.46
CA PHE A 10 -0.70 -10.08 -8.67
C PHE A 10 0.42 -9.98 -9.72
N GLY A 11 0.41 -8.96 -10.56
CA GLY A 11 1.45 -8.65 -11.53
C GLY A 11 2.43 -7.61 -11.02
N ARG A 12 1.88 -6.60 -10.40
CA ARG A 12 2.58 -5.52 -9.72
C ARG A 12 1.90 -5.26 -8.39
N ILE A 13 2.69 -5.10 -7.36
CA ILE A 13 2.26 -4.72 -6.02
C ILE A 13 3.06 -3.49 -5.62
N GLY A 14 2.41 -2.34 -5.55
CA GLY A 14 3.03 -1.13 -5.04
C GLY A 14 3.29 -1.23 -3.55
N TYR A 15 4.43 -0.72 -3.09
CA TYR A 15 4.69 -0.58 -1.66
C TYR A 15 5.40 0.74 -1.36
N GLY A 16 5.18 1.23 -0.13
CA GLY A 16 5.86 2.40 0.38
C GLY A 16 6.01 2.31 1.89
N VAL A 17 7.25 2.48 2.39
CA VAL A 17 7.58 2.53 3.81
C VAL A 17 7.85 3.97 4.19
N ILE A 18 7.02 4.52 5.06
CA ILE A 18 7.17 5.89 5.54
C ILE A 18 7.30 5.93 7.06
N GLN A 19 8.12 6.82 7.55
CA GLN A 19 8.18 7.16 8.97
C GLN A 19 7.45 8.48 9.20
N PHE A 20 6.56 8.50 10.18
CA PHE A 20 5.86 9.70 10.63
C PHE A 20 6.28 10.04 12.05
N VAL A 21 6.98 11.15 12.21
CA VAL A 21 7.51 11.63 13.49
C VAL A 21 7.43 13.16 13.58
N LYS A 22 7.01 13.70 14.73
CA LYS A 22 6.89 15.16 14.99
C LYS A 22 6.16 15.91 13.85
N ASN A 23 5.06 15.35 13.35
CA ASN A 23 4.26 15.90 12.23
C ASN A 23 5.00 16.01 10.89
N LYS A 24 6.08 15.26 10.69
CA LYS A 24 6.85 15.21 9.45
C LYS A 24 6.90 13.79 8.92
N TYR A 25 6.88 13.67 7.60
CA TYR A 25 7.07 12.42 6.89
C TYR A 25 8.52 12.26 6.47
N HIS A 26 9.03 11.05 6.61
CA HIS A 26 10.29 10.62 6.04
C HIS A 26 10.03 9.34 5.24
N VAL A 27 10.37 9.36 3.97
CA VAL A 27 10.28 8.18 3.12
C VAL A 27 11.52 7.32 3.39
N LEU A 28 11.29 6.08 3.82
CA LEU A 28 12.36 5.12 4.08
C LEU A 28 12.67 4.30 2.84
N GLU A 29 11.60 3.77 2.19
CA GLU A 29 11.70 2.99 0.96
C GLU A 29 10.38 3.04 0.21
N TYR A 30 10.42 2.88 -1.11
CA TYR A 30 9.24 2.62 -1.93
C TYR A 30 9.62 1.87 -3.20
N GLY A 31 8.68 1.16 -3.75
CA GLY A 31 8.92 0.41 -4.97
C GLY A 31 7.71 -0.41 -5.41
N CYS A 32 7.98 -1.37 -6.27
CA CYS A 32 6.97 -2.26 -6.79
C CYS A 32 7.52 -3.68 -6.87
N ILE A 33 6.88 -4.61 -6.17
CA ILE A 33 7.11 -6.04 -6.34
C ILE A 33 6.50 -6.43 -7.68
N THR A 34 7.32 -7.02 -8.57
CA THR A 34 6.87 -7.42 -9.89
C THR A 34 6.99 -8.92 -10.10
N THR A 35 5.99 -9.51 -10.72
CA THR A 35 5.99 -10.93 -11.08
C THR A 35 5.88 -11.13 -12.59
N LYS A 36 6.58 -12.11 -13.15
CA LYS A 36 6.57 -12.38 -14.60
C LYS A 36 5.22 -12.94 -15.03
N THR A 37 4.61 -12.36 -16.06
CA THR A 37 3.27 -12.74 -16.57
C THR A 37 3.20 -14.21 -17.00
N ASN A 38 4.24 -14.75 -17.59
CA ASN A 38 4.29 -16.11 -18.13
C ASN A 38 4.76 -17.16 -17.12
N SER A 39 4.99 -16.77 -15.84
CA SER A 39 5.38 -17.71 -14.81
C SER A 39 4.14 -18.44 -14.27
N TYR A 40 4.35 -19.68 -13.82
CA TYR A 40 3.34 -20.47 -13.10
C TYR A 40 2.79 -19.69 -11.91
N PHE A 41 1.46 -19.55 -11.82
CA PHE A 41 0.85 -18.60 -10.90
C PHE A 41 1.23 -18.84 -9.41
N PRO A 42 1.27 -20.09 -8.88
CA PRO A 42 1.72 -20.32 -7.51
C PRO A 42 3.16 -19.84 -7.24
N THR A 43 4.07 -19.94 -8.22
CA THR A 43 5.44 -19.43 -8.03
C THR A 43 5.49 -17.90 -7.97
N ARG A 44 4.50 -17.22 -8.57
CA ARG A 44 4.33 -15.77 -8.44
C ARG A 44 3.89 -15.40 -7.02
N LEU A 45 3.00 -16.19 -6.41
CA LEU A 45 2.57 -15.98 -5.02
C LEU A 45 3.73 -16.17 -4.05
N ILE A 46 4.56 -17.21 -4.24
CA ILE A 46 5.79 -17.42 -3.46
C ILE A 46 6.75 -16.24 -3.58
N LYS A 47 6.90 -15.69 -4.80
CA LYS A 47 7.74 -14.51 -4.99
C LYS A 47 7.20 -13.29 -4.24
N ILE A 48 5.88 -13.07 -4.27
CA ILE A 48 5.25 -11.97 -3.53
C ILE A 48 5.55 -12.10 -2.04
N GLU A 49 5.36 -13.29 -1.47
CA GLU A 49 5.67 -13.56 -0.05
C GLU A 49 7.12 -13.22 0.27
N LYS A 50 8.08 -13.79 -0.47
CA LYS A 50 9.52 -13.60 -0.24
C LYS A 50 9.96 -12.13 -0.35
N ASP A 51 9.53 -11.44 -1.41
CA ASP A 51 9.91 -10.05 -1.62
C ASP A 51 9.31 -9.16 -0.51
N LEU A 52 8.09 -9.47 -0.05
CA LEU A 52 7.45 -8.74 1.05
C LEU A 52 8.13 -9.02 2.40
N GLU A 53 8.48 -10.27 2.69
CA GLU A 53 9.26 -10.65 3.88
C GLU A 53 10.62 -9.91 3.92
N GLU A 54 11.29 -9.80 2.77
CA GLU A 54 12.53 -9.05 2.65
C GLU A 54 12.34 -7.56 2.97
N ILE A 55 11.27 -6.93 2.46
CA ILE A 55 10.95 -5.53 2.78
C ILE A 55 10.67 -5.36 4.28
N ILE A 56 9.84 -6.22 4.85
CA ILE A 56 9.48 -6.19 6.28
C ILE A 56 10.72 -6.34 7.17
N SER A 57 11.65 -7.22 6.80
CA SER A 57 12.84 -7.50 7.61
C SER A 57 13.79 -6.30 7.77
N ARG A 58 13.70 -5.31 6.89
CA ARG A 58 14.56 -4.11 6.91
C ARG A 58 14.10 -3.02 7.90
N TYR A 59 12.85 -3.09 8.34
CA TYR A 59 12.25 -2.02 9.15
C TYR A 59 11.43 -2.57 10.30
N SER A 60 11.41 -1.83 11.42
CA SER A 60 10.47 -2.12 12.53
C SER A 60 9.11 -1.50 12.19
N ILE A 61 8.30 -2.22 11.38
CA ILE A 61 6.99 -1.76 10.93
C ILE A 61 6.00 -1.76 12.10
N ASP A 62 5.42 -0.61 12.42
CA ASP A 62 4.39 -0.49 13.46
C ASP A 62 3.00 -0.89 12.95
N ALA A 63 2.72 -0.62 11.67
CA ALA A 63 1.43 -0.94 11.04
C ALA A 63 1.60 -1.11 9.53
N ALA A 64 0.78 -1.99 8.94
CA ALA A 64 0.58 -2.07 7.51
C ALA A 64 -0.80 -1.51 7.13
N SER A 65 -0.84 -0.76 6.04
CA SER A 65 -2.07 -0.24 5.45
C SER A 65 -2.21 -0.74 4.02
N ILE A 66 -3.37 -1.30 3.70
CA ILE A 66 -3.62 -1.93 2.40
C ILE A 66 -4.86 -1.31 1.75
N GLU A 67 -4.84 -1.17 0.42
CA GLU A 67 -6.02 -0.72 -0.30
C GLU A 67 -7.09 -1.81 -0.34
N GLU A 68 -8.35 -1.41 -0.08
CA GLU A 68 -9.51 -2.29 -0.22
C GLU A 68 -9.77 -2.59 -1.70
N LEU A 69 -10.00 -3.87 -2.02
CA LEU A 69 -10.28 -4.29 -3.38
C LEU A 69 -11.75 -4.07 -3.74
N TYR A 70 -11.99 -3.25 -4.77
CA TYR A 70 -13.30 -3.09 -5.40
C TYR A 70 -13.35 -3.81 -6.74
N PHE A 71 -14.14 -4.87 -6.83
CA PHE A 71 -14.32 -5.64 -8.06
C PHE A 71 -15.51 -5.11 -8.86
N ASN A 72 -15.30 -4.09 -9.69
CA ASN A 72 -16.42 -3.52 -10.46
C ASN A 72 -16.71 -4.20 -11.81
N THR A 73 -15.75 -4.81 -12.52
CA THR A 73 -16.04 -5.32 -13.88
C THR A 73 -15.14 -6.44 -14.41
N ASN A 74 -14.00 -6.77 -13.82
CA ASN A 74 -13.05 -7.70 -14.41
C ASN A 74 -12.89 -9.00 -13.59
N SER A 75 -13.91 -9.86 -13.63
CA SER A 75 -13.97 -11.12 -12.87
C SER A 75 -12.77 -12.06 -13.12
N LYS A 76 -12.16 -12.03 -14.33
CA LYS A 76 -11.03 -12.90 -14.68
C LYS A 76 -9.73 -12.61 -13.90
N THR A 77 -9.49 -11.37 -13.53
CA THR A 77 -8.31 -10.98 -12.74
C THR A 77 -8.59 -10.85 -11.26
N ALA A 78 -9.86 -10.65 -10.89
CA ALA A 78 -10.30 -10.45 -9.51
C ALA A 78 -9.86 -11.60 -8.59
N ILE A 79 -10.04 -12.84 -9.02
CA ILE A 79 -9.64 -14.03 -8.23
C ILE A 79 -8.13 -14.00 -7.98
N LYS A 80 -7.31 -13.77 -9.00
CA LYS A 80 -5.84 -13.74 -8.86
C LYS A 80 -5.36 -12.59 -7.98
N VAL A 81 -6.03 -11.45 -8.01
CA VAL A 81 -5.74 -10.32 -7.12
C VAL A 81 -6.11 -10.69 -5.68
N ALA A 82 -7.26 -11.33 -5.46
CA ALA A 82 -7.68 -11.77 -4.14
C ALA A 82 -6.72 -12.83 -3.55
N GLU A 83 -6.27 -13.79 -4.36
CA GLU A 83 -5.29 -14.81 -3.95
C GLU A 83 -3.94 -14.16 -3.57
N ALA A 84 -3.44 -13.21 -4.37
CA ALA A 84 -2.22 -12.46 -4.06
C ALA A 84 -2.39 -11.61 -2.79
N ARG A 85 -3.55 -10.95 -2.62
CA ARG A 85 -3.88 -10.22 -1.40
C ARG A 85 -3.91 -11.14 -0.18
N GLY A 86 -4.44 -12.35 -0.31
CA GLY A 86 -4.42 -13.35 0.76
C GLY A 86 -2.98 -13.69 1.20
N VAL A 87 -2.06 -13.83 0.25
CA VAL A 87 -0.62 -14.03 0.56
C VAL A 87 -0.04 -12.82 1.27
N ILE A 88 -0.32 -11.59 0.81
CA ILE A 88 0.13 -10.36 1.45
C ILE A 88 -0.35 -10.30 2.91
N LEU A 89 -1.65 -10.50 3.17
CA LEU A 89 -2.23 -10.51 4.51
C LEU A 89 -1.59 -11.57 5.41
N ASN A 90 -1.40 -12.79 4.89
CA ASN A 90 -0.78 -13.88 5.62
C ASN A 90 0.69 -13.54 6.01
N THR A 91 1.46 -12.95 5.09
CA THR A 91 2.85 -12.55 5.33
C THR A 91 2.94 -11.48 6.41
N LEU A 92 2.07 -10.47 6.36
CA LEU A 92 2.00 -9.42 7.38
C LEU A 92 1.60 -9.98 8.76
N ALA A 93 0.60 -10.87 8.80
CA ALA A 93 0.13 -11.51 10.02
C ALA A 93 1.21 -12.41 10.67
N LYS A 94 1.95 -13.18 9.87
CA LYS A 94 3.11 -13.96 10.34
C LYS A 94 4.19 -13.09 11.00
N SER A 95 4.33 -11.84 10.51
CA SER A 95 5.27 -10.86 11.06
C SER A 95 4.70 -10.09 12.26
N SER A 96 3.51 -10.46 12.75
CA SER A 96 2.80 -9.80 13.87
C SER A 96 2.56 -8.30 13.66
N ILE A 97 2.37 -7.88 12.40
CA ILE A 97 2.09 -6.49 12.03
C ILE A 97 0.56 -6.27 12.03
N ASP A 98 0.08 -5.25 12.72
CA ASP A 98 -1.32 -4.83 12.66
C ASP A 98 -1.68 -4.33 11.25
N ILE A 99 -2.77 -4.83 10.67
CA ILE A 99 -3.18 -4.56 9.29
C ILE A 99 -4.45 -3.70 9.28
N PHE A 100 -4.41 -2.60 8.52
CA PHE A 100 -5.52 -1.67 8.36
C PHE A 100 -5.88 -1.54 6.87
N GLU A 101 -7.17 -1.44 6.59
CA GLU A 101 -7.71 -1.37 5.24
C GLU A 101 -8.36 -0.02 4.98
N TYR A 102 -8.13 0.52 3.80
CA TYR A 102 -8.68 1.82 3.38
C TYR A 102 -9.21 1.76 1.95
N THR A 103 -10.39 2.33 1.76
CA THR A 103 -10.97 2.50 0.42
C THR A 103 -10.20 3.55 -0.39
N PRO A 104 -10.26 3.50 -1.73
CA PRO A 104 -9.73 4.58 -2.58
C PRO A 104 -10.31 5.96 -2.24
N LEU A 105 -11.57 6.00 -1.81
CA LEU A 105 -12.23 7.23 -1.38
C LEU A 105 -11.60 7.78 -0.10
N GLN A 106 -11.36 6.93 0.90
CA GLN A 106 -10.71 7.33 2.15
C GLN A 106 -9.29 7.85 1.91
N ALA A 107 -8.52 7.18 1.02
CA ALA A 107 -7.19 7.63 0.64
C ALA A 107 -7.24 9.03 0.00
N LYS A 108 -8.15 9.27 -0.96
CA LYS A 108 -8.32 10.58 -1.59
C LYS A 108 -8.71 11.67 -0.58
N LEU A 109 -9.67 11.39 0.30
CA LEU A 109 -10.09 12.33 1.34
C LEU A 109 -8.93 12.68 2.29
N ALA A 110 -8.14 11.68 2.70
CA ALA A 110 -7.01 11.90 3.58
C ALA A 110 -5.89 12.74 2.93
N ILE A 111 -5.66 12.57 1.62
CA ILE A 111 -4.58 13.23 0.89
C ILE A 111 -4.98 14.63 0.40
N VAL A 112 -6.17 14.78 -0.18
CA VAL A 112 -6.57 16.00 -0.89
C VAL A 112 -7.71 16.74 -0.19
N GLY A 113 -8.38 16.11 0.76
CA GLY A 113 -9.51 16.67 1.50
C GLY A 113 -10.87 16.51 0.80
N TYR A 114 -10.92 15.97 -0.44
CA TYR A 114 -12.17 15.68 -1.15
C TYR A 114 -12.09 14.44 -2.05
N GLY A 115 -13.20 13.68 -2.10
CA GLY A 115 -13.21 12.35 -2.73
C GLY A 115 -13.24 12.33 -4.26
N ARG A 116 -13.51 13.47 -4.93
CA ARG A 116 -13.53 13.59 -6.41
C ARG A 116 -12.19 14.01 -7.01
N ALA A 117 -11.12 14.02 -6.20
CA ALA A 117 -9.77 14.32 -6.67
C ALA A 117 -9.35 13.37 -7.79
N ASP A 118 -8.73 13.93 -8.83
CA ASP A 118 -8.13 13.13 -9.89
C ASP A 118 -6.76 12.55 -9.46
N LYS A 119 -6.24 11.62 -10.26
CA LYS A 119 -4.95 10.96 -9.96
C LYS A 119 -3.78 11.95 -9.90
N ILE A 120 -3.80 13.00 -10.72
CA ILE A 120 -2.71 13.99 -10.78
C ILE A 120 -2.69 14.80 -9.48
N GLN A 121 -3.87 15.17 -8.98
CA GLN A 121 -4.01 15.90 -7.72
C GLN A 121 -3.50 15.07 -6.53
N VAL A 122 -3.91 13.80 -6.45
CA VAL A 122 -3.43 12.87 -5.41
C VAL A 122 -1.90 12.74 -5.49
N LYS A 123 -1.37 12.52 -6.69
CA LYS A 123 0.07 12.37 -6.93
C LYS A 123 0.87 13.61 -6.49
N ASN A 124 0.39 14.81 -6.82
CA ASN A 124 1.04 16.06 -6.43
C ASN A 124 1.02 16.26 -4.91
N MET A 125 -0.09 15.93 -4.25
CA MET A 125 -0.19 16.03 -2.80
C MET A 125 0.70 15.00 -2.08
N VAL A 126 0.75 13.75 -2.56
CA VAL A 126 1.68 12.73 -2.04
C VAL A 126 3.12 13.22 -2.16
N LYS A 127 3.50 13.78 -3.33
CA LYS A 127 4.81 14.39 -3.55
C LYS A 127 5.13 15.47 -2.51
N GLN A 128 4.18 16.36 -2.26
CA GLN A 128 4.33 17.46 -1.32
C GLN A 128 4.45 16.97 0.13
N PHE A 129 3.58 16.06 0.58
CA PHE A 129 3.63 15.49 1.92
C PHE A 129 4.96 14.80 2.22
N LEU A 130 5.47 14.07 1.23
CA LEU A 130 6.68 13.27 1.37
C LEU A 130 7.97 14.02 1.00
N GLY A 131 7.87 15.26 0.51
CA GLY A 131 9.03 16.07 0.10
C GLY A 131 9.84 15.42 -1.04
N LEU A 132 9.19 14.66 -1.93
CA LEU A 132 9.87 13.95 -3.01
C LEU A 132 10.28 14.92 -4.13
N GLU A 133 11.52 14.86 -4.60
CA GLU A 133 11.96 15.63 -5.76
C GLU A 133 11.26 15.14 -7.04
N LYS A 134 11.15 13.82 -7.20
CA LYS A 134 10.48 13.15 -8.34
C LYS A 134 9.52 12.09 -7.83
N MET A 135 8.38 12.01 -8.48
CA MET A 135 7.41 10.94 -8.19
C MET A 135 7.88 9.58 -8.72
N PRO A 136 7.46 8.47 -8.05
CA PRO A 136 7.64 7.14 -8.60
C PRO A 136 7.09 7.04 -10.03
N LYS A 137 7.76 6.24 -10.88
CA LYS A 137 7.33 6.03 -12.27
C LYS A 137 6.03 5.22 -12.37
N LEU A 138 5.80 4.32 -11.43
CA LEU A 138 4.64 3.44 -11.39
C LEU A 138 3.56 4.01 -10.48
N ASP A 139 2.33 4.04 -10.96
CA ASP A 139 1.18 4.53 -10.20
C ASP A 139 0.92 3.66 -8.97
N ASP A 140 1.06 2.33 -9.09
CA ASP A 140 0.91 1.38 -7.97
C ASP A 140 1.76 1.80 -6.74
N THR A 141 2.98 2.31 -6.97
CA THR A 141 3.85 2.82 -5.89
C THR A 141 3.33 4.11 -5.26
N THR A 142 2.75 4.99 -6.08
CA THR A 142 2.15 6.24 -5.58
C THR A 142 0.90 5.96 -4.75
N ASP A 143 0.08 5.01 -5.20
CA ASP A 143 -1.14 4.59 -4.52
C ASP A 143 -0.80 3.94 -3.16
N ALA A 144 0.24 3.11 -3.11
CA ALA A 144 0.76 2.55 -1.85
C ALA A 144 1.26 3.63 -0.87
N LEU A 145 1.98 4.64 -1.34
CA LEU A 145 2.40 5.77 -0.51
C LEU A 145 1.21 6.59 -0.01
N ALA A 146 0.18 6.79 -0.84
CA ALA A 146 -1.05 7.47 -0.45
C ALA A 146 -1.78 6.71 0.67
N ILE A 147 -1.88 5.39 0.58
CA ILE A 147 -2.47 4.52 1.61
C ILE A 147 -1.68 4.60 2.93
N ALA A 148 -0.35 4.64 2.88
CA ALA A 148 0.48 4.83 4.08
C ALA A 148 0.22 6.18 4.76
N ILE A 149 0.14 7.27 4.00
CA ILE A 149 -0.22 8.60 4.52
C ILE A 149 -1.65 8.59 5.09
N CYS A 150 -2.60 7.97 4.39
CA CYS A 150 -3.98 7.84 4.84
C CYS A 150 -4.05 7.19 6.23
N HIS A 151 -3.28 6.13 6.46
CA HIS A 151 -3.21 5.49 7.78
C HIS A 151 -2.72 6.47 8.86
N THR A 152 -1.66 7.24 8.60
CA THR A 152 -1.13 8.20 9.59
C THR A 152 -2.14 9.28 9.95
N HIS A 153 -2.97 9.74 9.01
CA HIS A 153 -4.03 10.71 9.27
C HIS A 153 -5.14 10.10 10.13
N ASN A 154 -5.60 8.89 9.80
CA ASN A 154 -6.68 8.22 10.55
C ASN A 154 -6.25 7.84 11.97
N CYS A 155 -4.97 7.49 12.19
CA CYS A 155 -4.42 7.26 13.53
C CYS A 155 -4.62 8.46 14.44
N ARG A 156 -4.49 9.68 13.93
CA ARG A 156 -4.67 10.91 14.73
C ARG A 156 -6.12 11.12 15.18
N PHE A 157 -7.08 10.63 14.41
CA PHE A 157 -8.51 10.82 14.67
C PHE A 157 -9.20 9.58 15.28
N ASN A 158 -8.45 8.54 15.68
CA ASN A 158 -8.99 7.25 16.17
C ASN A 158 -10.00 6.60 15.21
N GLN A 159 -9.86 6.81 13.91
CA GLN A 159 -10.74 6.27 12.88
C GLN A 159 -10.08 5.06 12.20
N PHE A 160 -9.92 3.97 12.95
CA PHE A 160 -9.28 2.75 12.42
C PHE A 160 -10.30 1.78 11.84
N VAL A 161 -9.95 1.19 10.71
CA VAL A 161 -10.59 -0.02 10.19
C VAL A 161 -9.53 -1.11 10.12
N LYS A 162 -9.41 -1.91 11.19
CA LYS A 162 -8.60 -3.14 11.15
C LYS A 162 -9.25 -4.14 10.18
N VAL A 163 -8.44 -4.87 9.44
CA VAL A 163 -8.90 -6.04 8.69
C VAL A 163 -9.48 -7.03 9.70
N LYS A 164 -10.76 -7.40 9.49
CA LYS A 164 -11.48 -8.34 10.36
C LYS A 164 -11.26 -9.77 9.91
#